data_b8e714b03213fdd716167f9b333ed210
#
_entry.id   b8e714b03213fdd716167f9b333ed210
#
_cell.length_a   1.000
_cell.length_b   1.000
_cell.length_c   1.000
_cell.angle_alpha   90.00
_cell.angle_beta   90.00
_cell.angle_gamma   90.00
#
_symmetry.space_group_name_H-M   'P 1'
#
loop_
_entity.id
_entity.type
_entity.pdbx_description
1 polymer ?
#
loop_
_entity_poly.entity_id
_entity_poly.type
_entity_poly.pdbx_seq_one_letter_code
_entity_poly.pdbx_strand_id
1 'polypeptide(L)'
;MSGPVFIWIISLLSIAGVIIRPFKVTEVVWAVSGALLLFLLQLISLADAWTGIMKGTDVYLFLFGMMLLAEVAREERLFDWLAAKAVVLARGSAKRLFALTYLVGIVVTVFLSNDATAVVLTPAVAAAVRAAKVRNPLPFLLICAFIANAASFVLPISNPANLVIYGASIPPLLHWLPRYLLPSLLSIGITYLLLYRTQRQELETPLEQTITLPVLTSTARSAAWGIGITAVVLLASSAWNIPLGLPTAITGVLTSGFVLFRARKTPFAIIKGISWSVLPLVAGLFVIVEALNKTGLIRVLGQFLEHAVTRDAVKATWGSAIGIALISNLMNNLPSGLIAADAVQAAHVPEMVRSAVLIGVDVGPNLSVTGSLATILWLVALRREGQTVSAWTFLRLGAIIMLPALLAAIAALWW
;
A
#
# COMPACT_ATOMS: atom_id res chain seq x y z
N MET A 1 -15.83 25.83 -24.08
CA MET A 1 -15.32 25.46 -22.74
C MET A 1 -13.79 25.63 -22.76
N SER A 2 -13.20 26.19 -21.75
CA SER A 2 -11.73 26.41 -21.70
C SER A 2 -10.98 25.07 -21.52
N GLY A 3 -9.76 24.97 -22.07
CA GLY A 3 -8.92 23.75 -21.94
C GLY A 3 -8.81 23.20 -20.51
N PRO A 4 -8.65 24.02 -19.47
CA PRO A 4 -8.63 23.56 -18.07
C PRO A 4 -9.88 22.80 -17.64
N VAL A 5 -11.07 23.17 -18.10
CA VAL A 5 -12.33 22.47 -17.76
C VAL A 5 -12.32 21.04 -18.32
N PHE A 6 -11.84 20.83 -19.54
CA PHE A 6 -11.72 19.50 -20.12
C PHE A 6 -10.70 18.64 -19.37
N ILE A 7 -9.57 19.22 -18.93
CA ILE A 7 -8.58 18.50 -18.08
C ILE A 7 -9.26 18.00 -16.81
N TRP A 8 -10.02 18.85 -16.13
CA TRP A 8 -10.73 18.46 -14.91
C TRP A 8 -11.76 17.35 -15.17
N ILE A 9 -12.57 17.47 -16.21
CA ILE A 9 -13.60 16.46 -16.54
C ILE A 9 -12.93 15.10 -16.82
N ILE A 10 -11.92 15.07 -17.69
CA ILE A 10 -11.22 13.83 -18.05
C ILE A 10 -10.53 13.22 -16.82
N SER A 11 -9.84 14.03 -16.04
CA SER A 11 -9.16 13.57 -14.83
C SER A 11 -10.15 12.98 -13.81
N LEU A 12 -11.26 13.68 -13.53
CA LEU A 12 -12.28 13.20 -12.60
C LEU A 12 -12.95 11.92 -13.10
N LEU A 13 -13.30 11.83 -14.39
CA LEU A 13 -13.87 10.61 -14.97
C LEU A 13 -12.89 9.45 -14.94
N SER A 14 -11.61 9.70 -15.22
CA SER A 14 -10.57 8.66 -15.15
C SER A 14 -10.39 8.14 -13.74
N ILE A 15 -10.27 9.03 -12.75
CA ILE A 15 -10.13 8.66 -11.33
C ILE A 15 -11.39 7.94 -10.85
N ALA A 16 -12.57 8.43 -11.18
CA ALA A 16 -13.83 7.74 -10.87
C ALA A 16 -13.90 6.35 -11.52
N GLY A 17 -13.44 6.22 -12.76
CA GLY A 17 -13.35 4.93 -13.45
C GLY A 17 -12.39 3.94 -12.78
N VAL A 18 -11.23 4.41 -12.31
CA VAL A 18 -10.27 3.60 -11.53
C VAL A 18 -10.91 3.05 -10.25
N ILE A 19 -11.75 3.87 -9.58
CA ILE A 19 -12.36 3.50 -8.29
C ILE A 19 -13.60 2.62 -8.49
N ILE A 20 -14.54 3.07 -9.34
CA ILE A 20 -15.87 2.45 -9.50
C ILE A 20 -15.78 1.18 -10.34
N ARG A 21 -14.81 1.14 -11.29
CA ARG A 21 -14.64 0.05 -12.27
C ARG A 21 -15.93 -0.30 -13.00
N PRO A 22 -16.60 0.68 -13.60
CA PRO A 22 -17.84 0.41 -14.32
C PRO A 22 -17.57 -0.62 -15.42
N PHE A 23 -18.58 -1.42 -15.71
CA PHE A 23 -18.51 -2.51 -16.72
C PHE A 23 -17.45 -3.59 -16.43
N LYS A 24 -16.93 -3.68 -15.20
CA LYS A 24 -15.82 -4.58 -14.79
C LYS A 24 -14.50 -4.32 -15.54
N VAL A 25 -14.36 -3.14 -16.12
CA VAL A 25 -13.12 -2.69 -16.78
C VAL A 25 -12.06 -2.44 -15.70
N THR A 26 -10.84 -2.91 -15.96
CA THR A 26 -9.73 -2.78 -15.01
C THR A 26 -9.26 -1.33 -14.86
N GLU A 27 -8.70 -1.00 -13.71
CA GLU A 27 -8.24 0.34 -13.34
C GLU A 27 -7.26 0.93 -14.35
N VAL A 28 -6.36 0.09 -14.84
CA VAL A 28 -5.33 0.49 -15.82
C VAL A 28 -5.92 1.08 -17.07
N VAL A 29 -7.03 0.52 -17.56
CA VAL A 29 -7.70 1.02 -18.76
C VAL A 29 -8.21 2.45 -18.54
N TRP A 30 -8.80 2.74 -17.38
CA TRP A 30 -9.31 4.07 -17.07
C TRP A 30 -8.19 5.10 -16.95
N ALA A 31 -7.10 4.78 -16.25
CA ALA A 31 -5.97 5.70 -16.09
C ALA A 31 -5.25 5.95 -17.41
N VAL A 32 -4.95 4.88 -18.16
CA VAL A 32 -4.26 5.00 -19.45
C VAL A 32 -5.13 5.69 -20.50
N SER A 33 -6.42 5.35 -20.57
CA SER A 33 -7.35 6.03 -21.52
C SER A 33 -7.50 7.52 -21.18
N GLY A 34 -7.55 7.88 -19.88
CA GLY A 34 -7.59 9.28 -19.48
C GLY A 34 -6.33 10.03 -19.88
N ALA A 35 -5.15 9.46 -19.64
CA ALA A 35 -3.88 10.03 -20.06
C ALA A 35 -3.79 10.19 -21.60
N LEU A 36 -4.22 9.16 -22.34
CA LEU A 36 -4.27 9.20 -23.81
C LEU A 36 -5.26 10.24 -24.33
N LEU A 37 -6.45 10.37 -23.73
CA LEU A 37 -7.43 11.39 -24.11
C LEU A 37 -6.89 12.80 -23.89
N LEU A 38 -6.22 13.05 -22.74
CA LEU A 38 -5.57 14.33 -22.49
C LEU A 38 -4.53 14.68 -23.57
N PHE A 39 -3.75 13.69 -24.01
CA PHE A 39 -2.76 13.86 -25.07
C PHE A 39 -3.41 14.05 -26.44
N LEU A 40 -4.35 13.20 -26.84
CA LEU A 40 -5.01 13.24 -28.16
C LEU A 40 -5.82 14.53 -28.36
N LEU A 41 -6.42 15.07 -27.29
CA LEU A 41 -7.12 16.34 -27.33
C LEU A 41 -6.17 17.56 -27.20
N GLN A 42 -4.86 17.33 -27.21
CA GLN A 42 -3.81 18.36 -27.09
C GLN A 42 -3.93 19.22 -25.83
N LEU A 43 -4.51 18.66 -24.76
CA LEU A 43 -4.63 19.32 -23.45
C LEU A 43 -3.35 19.21 -22.63
N ILE A 44 -2.47 18.27 -22.99
CA ILE A 44 -1.12 18.12 -22.49
C ILE A 44 -0.17 17.87 -23.66
N SER A 45 1.01 18.49 -23.64
CA SER A 45 2.03 18.25 -24.67
C SER A 45 2.71 16.88 -24.47
N LEU A 46 3.33 16.34 -25.53
CA LEU A 46 4.12 15.11 -25.42
C LEU A 46 5.27 15.27 -24.41
N ALA A 47 5.91 16.43 -24.41
CA ALA A 47 7.00 16.72 -23.47
C ALA A 47 6.52 16.72 -22.02
N ASP A 48 5.36 17.29 -21.74
CA ASP A 48 4.77 17.31 -20.41
C ASP A 48 4.30 15.93 -19.96
N ALA A 49 3.65 15.17 -20.86
CA ALA A 49 3.24 13.79 -20.61
C ALA A 49 4.47 12.91 -20.30
N TRP A 50 5.55 13.06 -21.07
CA TRP A 50 6.81 12.37 -20.82
C TRP A 50 7.43 12.77 -19.48
N THR A 51 7.43 14.06 -19.15
CA THR A 51 7.90 14.57 -17.87
C THR A 51 7.11 13.94 -16.71
N GLY A 52 5.77 13.88 -16.84
CA GLY A 52 4.92 13.19 -15.87
C GLY A 52 5.32 11.72 -15.68
N ILE A 53 5.48 10.96 -16.77
CA ILE A 53 5.93 9.56 -16.71
C ILE A 53 7.29 9.44 -16.03
N MET A 54 8.26 10.27 -16.40
CA MET A 54 9.63 10.20 -15.88
C MET A 54 9.74 10.51 -14.39
N LYS A 55 8.84 11.36 -13.84
CA LYS A 55 8.73 11.58 -12.39
C LYS A 55 8.47 10.29 -11.61
N GLY A 56 7.80 9.32 -12.22
CA GLY A 56 7.49 8.04 -11.61
C GLY A 56 8.59 6.97 -11.70
N THR A 57 9.74 7.23 -12.34
CA THR A 57 10.76 6.22 -12.65
C THR A 57 11.20 5.42 -11.42
N ASP A 58 11.50 6.09 -10.32
CA ASP A 58 11.92 5.44 -9.07
C ASP A 58 10.79 4.55 -8.51
N VAL A 59 9.55 5.03 -8.57
CA VAL A 59 8.36 4.27 -8.13
C VAL A 59 8.14 3.03 -9.00
N TYR A 60 8.31 3.12 -10.33
CA TYR A 60 8.16 1.95 -11.22
C TYR A 60 9.22 0.88 -10.96
N LEU A 61 10.48 1.29 -10.81
CA LEU A 61 11.58 0.38 -10.49
C LEU A 61 11.36 -0.29 -9.13
N PHE A 62 10.93 0.47 -8.14
CA PHE A 62 10.58 -0.04 -6.83
C PHE A 62 9.44 -1.07 -6.91
N LEU A 63 8.32 -0.70 -7.52
CA LEU A 63 7.17 -1.59 -7.71
C LEU A 63 7.57 -2.88 -8.44
N PHE A 64 8.34 -2.77 -9.52
CA PHE A 64 8.83 -3.91 -10.28
C PHE A 64 9.64 -4.88 -9.42
N GLY A 65 10.62 -4.38 -8.67
CA GLY A 65 11.45 -5.20 -7.79
C GLY A 65 10.65 -5.85 -6.66
N MET A 66 9.74 -5.10 -6.04
CA MET A 66 8.87 -5.62 -4.96
C MET A 66 7.89 -6.68 -5.48
N MET A 67 7.31 -6.48 -6.68
CA MET A 67 6.45 -7.48 -7.31
C MET A 67 7.22 -8.77 -7.62
N LEU A 68 8.47 -8.67 -8.09
CA LEU A 68 9.33 -9.84 -8.29
C LEU A 68 9.57 -10.61 -6.98
N LEU A 69 9.96 -9.91 -5.91
CA LEU A 69 10.21 -10.52 -4.60
C LEU A 69 8.96 -11.19 -4.04
N ALA A 70 7.81 -10.51 -4.11
CA ALA A 70 6.54 -11.04 -3.64
C ALA A 70 6.12 -12.27 -4.44
N GLU A 71 6.28 -12.25 -5.76
CA GLU A 71 5.88 -13.35 -6.63
C GLU A 71 6.78 -14.58 -6.47
N VAL A 72 8.09 -14.38 -6.33
CA VAL A 72 9.02 -15.48 -6.00
C VAL A 72 8.69 -16.12 -4.66
N ALA A 73 8.43 -15.31 -3.64
CA ALA A 73 8.06 -15.80 -2.32
C ALA A 73 6.73 -16.58 -2.37
N ARG A 74 5.78 -16.13 -3.21
CA ARG A 74 4.50 -16.82 -3.45
C ARG A 74 4.70 -18.16 -4.16
N GLU A 75 5.46 -18.18 -5.27
CA GLU A 75 5.73 -19.41 -6.04
C GLU A 75 6.46 -20.46 -5.21
N GLU A 76 7.35 -20.05 -4.31
CA GLU A 76 8.06 -20.94 -3.40
C GLU A 76 7.26 -21.22 -2.10
N ARG A 77 6.00 -20.76 -2.02
CA ARG A 77 5.06 -21.04 -0.94
C ARG A 77 5.53 -20.55 0.44
N LEU A 78 6.34 -19.48 0.47
CA LEU A 78 6.82 -18.90 1.72
C LEU A 78 5.66 -18.37 2.59
N PHE A 79 4.67 -17.72 1.97
CA PHE A 79 3.52 -17.18 2.68
C PHE A 79 2.60 -18.29 3.21
N ASP A 80 2.41 -19.39 2.45
CA ASP A 80 1.68 -20.56 2.90
C ASP A 80 2.32 -21.16 4.14
N TRP A 81 3.66 -21.24 4.16
CA TRP A 81 4.40 -21.72 5.31
C TRP A 81 4.24 -20.80 6.53
N LEU A 82 4.34 -19.47 6.35
CA LEU A 82 4.15 -18.51 7.42
C LEU A 82 2.74 -18.58 8.02
N ALA A 83 1.71 -18.65 7.17
CA ALA A 83 0.32 -18.77 7.60
C ALA A 83 0.07 -20.12 8.31
N ALA A 84 0.57 -21.23 7.79
CA ALA A 84 0.46 -22.54 8.42
C ALA A 84 1.20 -22.59 9.77
N LYS A 85 2.38 -21.98 9.86
CA LYS A 85 3.12 -21.88 11.10
C LYS A 85 2.37 -21.08 12.16
N ALA A 86 1.66 -20.01 11.77
CA ALA A 86 0.79 -19.26 12.68
C ALA A 86 -0.33 -20.17 13.24
N VAL A 87 -0.96 -21.02 12.41
CA VAL A 87 -1.97 -21.98 12.86
C VAL A 87 -1.38 -22.98 13.87
N VAL A 88 -0.24 -23.58 13.57
CA VAL A 88 0.44 -24.53 14.48
C VAL A 88 0.77 -23.89 15.82
N LEU A 89 1.34 -22.67 15.79
CA LEU A 89 1.70 -21.92 17.02
C LEU A 89 0.47 -21.45 17.80
N ALA A 90 -0.69 -21.34 17.16
CA ALA A 90 -1.94 -20.94 17.82
C ALA A 90 -2.47 -22.03 18.78
N ARG A 91 -2.03 -23.30 18.64
CA ARG A 91 -2.38 -24.41 19.52
C ARG A 91 -3.88 -24.52 19.80
N GLY A 92 -4.69 -24.46 18.75
CA GLY A 92 -6.15 -24.58 18.83
C GLY A 92 -6.91 -23.31 19.28
N SER A 93 -6.21 -22.20 19.55
CA SER A 93 -6.85 -20.95 19.96
C SER A 93 -7.02 -19.98 18.78
N ALA A 94 -8.28 -19.66 18.43
CA ALA A 94 -8.56 -18.66 17.39
C ALA A 94 -8.04 -17.27 17.75
N LYS A 95 -8.05 -16.89 19.04
CA LYS A 95 -7.50 -15.61 19.51
C LYS A 95 -5.98 -15.52 19.28
N ARG A 96 -5.26 -16.62 19.57
CA ARG A 96 -3.81 -16.69 19.29
C ARG A 96 -3.54 -16.70 17.79
N LEU A 97 -4.33 -17.42 17.02
CA LEU A 97 -4.22 -17.42 15.56
C LEU A 97 -4.40 -16.01 15.00
N PHE A 98 -5.39 -15.26 15.48
CA PHE A 98 -5.64 -13.89 15.10
C PHE A 98 -4.41 -13.00 15.37
N ALA A 99 -3.83 -13.06 16.57
CA ALA A 99 -2.64 -12.30 16.92
C ALA A 99 -1.42 -12.70 16.06
N LEU A 100 -1.20 -14.00 15.83
CA LEU A 100 -0.11 -14.49 15.00
C LEU A 100 -0.28 -14.12 13.53
N THR A 101 -1.49 -14.21 12.97
CA THR A 101 -1.79 -13.76 11.61
C THR A 101 -1.55 -12.25 11.48
N TYR A 102 -1.93 -11.48 12.51
CA TYR A 102 -1.69 -10.04 12.53
C TYR A 102 -0.17 -9.75 12.53
N LEU A 103 0.61 -10.46 13.32
CA LEU A 103 2.08 -10.34 13.34
C LEU A 103 2.69 -10.68 11.98
N VAL A 104 2.25 -11.76 11.34
CA VAL A 104 2.68 -12.11 9.97
C VAL A 104 2.33 -10.98 9.00
N GLY A 105 1.13 -10.42 9.11
CA GLY A 105 0.71 -9.27 8.29
C GLY A 105 1.62 -8.04 8.48
N ILE A 106 2.01 -7.72 9.73
CA ILE A 106 2.99 -6.66 10.02
C ILE A 106 4.30 -6.93 9.27
N VAL A 107 4.86 -8.13 9.45
CA VAL A 107 6.17 -8.48 8.85
C VAL A 107 6.10 -8.39 7.32
N VAL A 108 5.05 -8.92 6.70
CA VAL A 108 4.91 -8.87 5.24
C VAL A 108 4.73 -7.43 4.75
N THR A 109 3.89 -6.63 5.41
CA THR A 109 3.69 -5.22 5.02
C THR A 109 4.98 -4.42 5.15
N VAL A 110 5.69 -4.57 6.27
CA VAL A 110 6.88 -3.76 6.57
C VAL A 110 8.04 -4.08 5.63
N PHE A 111 8.28 -5.36 5.32
CA PHE A 111 9.47 -5.79 4.56
C PHE A 111 9.22 -6.07 3.07
N LEU A 112 7.97 -6.20 2.66
CA LEU A 112 7.64 -6.36 1.25
C LEU A 112 6.81 -5.15 0.76
N SER A 113 5.52 -5.13 1.06
CA SER A 113 4.66 -3.96 0.80
C SER A 113 3.22 -4.23 1.27
N ASN A 114 2.42 -3.17 1.33
CA ASN A 114 0.98 -3.26 1.53
C ASN A 114 0.29 -4.10 0.44
N ASP A 115 0.71 -3.99 -0.82
CA ASP A 115 0.16 -4.75 -1.95
C ASP A 115 0.45 -6.26 -1.80
N ALA A 116 1.67 -6.63 -1.37
CA ALA A 116 2.02 -8.03 -1.13
C ALA A 116 1.13 -8.65 -0.02
N THR A 117 0.86 -7.89 1.05
CA THR A 117 -0.05 -8.32 2.12
C THR A 117 -1.46 -8.55 1.59
N ALA A 118 -1.95 -7.66 0.75
CA ALA A 118 -3.28 -7.75 0.18
C ALA A 118 -3.43 -8.91 -0.82
N VAL A 119 -2.47 -9.07 -1.74
CA VAL A 119 -2.58 -9.99 -2.88
C VAL A 119 -2.08 -11.39 -2.55
N VAL A 120 -0.99 -11.48 -1.80
CA VAL A 120 -0.28 -12.75 -1.60
C VAL A 120 -0.56 -13.37 -0.24
N LEU A 121 -0.56 -12.56 0.82
CA LEU A 121 -0.83 -13.09 2.17
C LEU A 121 -2.30 -13.47 2.33
N THR A 122 -3.25 -12.76 1.73
CA THR A 122 -4.69 -13.05 1.87
C THR A 122 -5.04 -14.49 1.46
N PRO A 123 -4.69 -14.99 0.25
CA PRO A 123 -4.97 -16.39 -0.10
C PRO A 123 -4.22 -17.40 0.76
N ALA A 124 -2.99 -17.09 1.21
CA ALA A 124 -2.23 -17.96 2.10
C ALA A 124 -2.92 -18.11 3.48
N VAL A 125 -3.42 -17.00 4.04
CA VAL A 125 -4.21 -17.01 5.27
C VAL A 125 -5.52 -17.75 5.05
N ALA A 126 -6.22 -17.52 3.93
CA ALA A 126 -7.46 -18.23 3.59
C ALA A 126 -7.26 -19.76 3.54
N ALA A 127 -6.18 -20.21 2.90
CA ALA A 127 -5.81 -21.63 2.84
C ALA A 127 -5.51 -22.19 4.23
N ALA A 128 -4.74 -21.47 5.06
CA ALA A 128 -4.36 -21.90 6.39
C ALA A 128 -5.57 -22.00 7.35
N VAL A 129 -6.45 -20.98 7.37
CA VAL A 129 -7.65 -21.00 8.23
C VAL A 129 -8.67 -22.04 7.76
N ARG A 130 -8.75 -22.31 6.45
CA ARG A 130 -9.57 -23.39 5.90
C ARG A 130 -9.05 -24.78 6.33
N ALA A 131 -7.73 -24.99 6.26
CA ALA A 131 -7.09 -26.20 6.72
C ALA A 131 -7.28 -26.41 8.24
N ALA A 132 -7.32 -25.33 9.02
CA ALA A 132 -7.64 -25.33 10.45
C ALA A 132 -9.13 -25.51 10.75
N LYS A 133 -9.97 -25.65 9.72
CA LYS A 133 -11.43 -25.76 9.82
C LYS A 133 -12.07 -24.65 10.66
N VAL A 134 -11.56 -23.44 10.49
CA VAL A 134 -12.13 -22.25 11.09
C VAL A 134 -13.55 -22.03 10.56
N ARG A 135 -14.53 -21.88 11.45
CA ARG A 135 -15.95 -21.72 11.06
C ARG A 135 -16.18 -20.43 10.24
N ASN A 136 -15.58 -19.32 10.65
CA ASN A 136 -15.65 -18.06 9.95
C ASN A 136 -14.24 -17.53 9.65
N PRO A 137 -13.77 -17.59 8.39
CA PRO A 137 -12.44 -17.13 8.01
C PRO A 137 -12.32 -15.60 7.95
N LEU A 138 -13.45 -14.87 7.85
CA LEU A 138 -13.48 -13.44 7.58
C LEU A 138 -12.67 -12.60 8.57
N PRO A 139 -12.71 -12.82 9.91
CA PRO A 139 -11.89 -12.08 10.85
C PRO A 139 -10.40 -12.09 10.54
N PHE A 140 -9.87 -13.23 10.09
CA PHE A 140 -8.46 -13.40 9.75
C PHE A 140 -8.10 -12.73 8.42
N LEU A 141 -9.03 -12.74 7.46
CA LEU A 141 -8.85 -12.11 6.15
C LEU A 141 -8.95 -10.58 6.25
N LEU A 142 -9.77 -10.04 7.16
CA LEU A 142 -9.82 -8.61 7.45
C LEU A 142 -8.48 -8.07 7.99
N ILE A 143 -7.70 -8.89 8.70
CA ILE A 143 -6.35 -8.52 9.13
C ILE A 143 -5.53 -8.06 7.93
N CYS A 144 -5.53 -8.82 6.83
CA CYS A 144 -4.72 -8.51 5.65
C CYS A 144 -5.09 -7.15 5.04
N ALA A 145 -6.38 -6.77 5.05
CA ALA A 145 -6.81 -5.47 4.55
C ALA A 145 -6.34 -4.32 5.46
N PHE A 146 -6.61 -4.44 6.76
CA PHE A 146 -6.36 -3.34 7.69
C PHE A 146 -4.88 -3.14 8.00
N ILE A 147 -4.11 -4.22 8.16
CA ILE A 147 -2.68 -4.13 8.47
C ILE A 147 -1.85 -3.64 7.27
N ALA A 148 -2.28 -3.95 6.03
CA ALA A 148 -1.64 -3.47 4.82
C ALA A 148 -1.50 -1.94 4.80
N ASN A 149 -2.49 -1.23 5.31
CA ASN A 149 -2.45 0.24 5.40
C ASN A 149 -1.91 0.72 6.76
N ALA A 150 -2.26 0.06 7.88
CA ALA A 150 -1.85 0.51 9.21
C ALA A 150 -0.34 0.40 9.48
N ALA A 151 0.36 -0.54 8.81
CA ALA A 151 1.80 -0.75 8.93
C ALA A 151 2.60 -0.19 7.74
N SER A 152 1.95 0.53 6.82
CA SER A 152 2.52 0.91 5.53
C SER A 152 3.56 2.03 5.60
N PHE A 153 3.70 2.72 6.72
CA PHE A 153 4.70 3.78 6.93
C PHE A 153 5.75 3.46 8.00
N VAL A 154 5.84 2.21 8.45
CA VAL A 154 6.90 1.76 9.39
C VAL A 154 8.28 1.97 8.76
N LEU A 155 8.44 1.55 7.53
CA LEU A 155 9.64 1.79 6.72
C LEU A 155 9.27 2.54 5.42
N PRO A 156 10.22 3.28 4.83
CA PRO A 156 9.98 3.94 3.53
C PRO A 156 9.49 2.97 2.45
N ILE A 157 9.96 1.73 2.51
CA ILE A 157 9.69 0.67 1.53
C ILE A 157 8.34 -0.03 1.72
N SER A 158 7.62 0.24 2.80
CA SER A 158 6.40 -0.50 3.13
C SER A 158 5.20 -0.14 2.23
N ASN A 159 5.26 1.01 1.56
CA ASN A 159 4.23 1.49 0.62
C ASN A 159 4.86 2.36 -0.48
N PRO A 160 4.52 2.13 -1.77
CA PRO A 160 4.94 3.00 -2.87
C PRO A 160 4.54 4.47 -2.68
N ALA A 161 3.45 4.77 -1.99
CA ALA A 161 3.02 6.13 -1.69
C ALA A 161 4.05 6.92 -0.87
N ASN A 162 4.87 6.24 -0.04
CA ASN A 162 5.95 6.87 0.72
C ASN A 162 7.00 7.47 -0.22
N LEU A 163 7.35 6.73 -1.29
CA LEU A 163 8.28 7.20 -2.30
C LEU A 163 7.71 8.38 -3.09
N VAL A 164 6.40 8.35 -3.33
CA VAL A 164 5.71 9.45 -4.02
C VAL A 164 5.74 10.73 -3.19
N ILE A 165 5.44 10.66 -1.89
CA ILE A 165 5.34 11.84 -1.02
C ILE A 165 6.70 12.49 -0.75
N TYR A 166 7.73 11.69 -0.64
CA TYR A 166 9.09 12.18 -0.42
C TYR A 166 9.87 12.42 -1.72
N GLY A 167 9.49 11.77 -2.82
CA GLY A 167 10.19 11.83 -4.10
C GLY A 167 11.68 11.48 -3.95
N ALA A 168 12.55 12.30 -4.52
CA ALA A 168 14.00 12.12 -4.42
C ALA A 168 14.59 12.45 -3.03
N SER A 169 13.78 12.97 -2.08
CA SER A 169 14.24 13.46 -0.77
C SER A 169 13.77 12.56 0.39
N ILE A 170 13.75 11.23 0.18
CA ILE A 170 13.40 10.26 1.24
C ILE A 170 14.43 10.39 2.38
N PRO A 171 13.99 10.67 3.63
CA PRO A 171 14.90 10.75 4.75
C PRO A 171 15.62 9.42 5.00
N PRO A 172 16.91 9.45 5.37
CA PRO A 172 17.60 8.25 5.83
C PRO A 172 16.87 7.57 6.98
N LEU A 173 17.02 6.25 7.09
CA LEU A 173 16.32 5.47 8.09
C LEU A 173 16.52 5.98 9.52
N LEU A 174 17.70 6.49 9.84
CA LEU A 174 18.00 7.11 11.14
C LEU A 174 17.16 8.35 11.46
N HIS A 175 16.63 9.03 10.45
CA HIS A 175 15.69 10.14 10.60
C HIS A 175 14.23 9.68 10.45
N TRP A 176 14.00 8.63 9.64
CA TRP A 176 12.67 8.06 9.45
C TRP A 176 12.15 7.39 10.71
N LEU A 177 12.94 6.48 11.31
CA LEU A 177 12.51 5.70 12.47
C LEU A 177 12.13 6.55 13.69
N PRO A 178 12.93 7.52 14.15
CA PRO A 178 12.52 8.36 15.27
C PRO A 178 11.20 9.09 15.04
N ARG A 179 10.93 9.46 13.79
CA ARG A 179 9.71 10.19 13.42
C ARG A 179 8.50 9.29 13.29
N TYR A 180 8.65 8.10 12.70
CA TYR A 180 7.51 7.26 12.33
C TYR A 180 7.33 6.02 13.22
N LEU A 181 8.29 5.66 14.06
CA LEU A 181 8.19 4.46 14.88
C LEU A 181 7.01 4.52 15.86
N LEU A 182 6.92 5.58 16.67
CA LEU A 182 5.83 5.73 17.63
C LEU A 182 4.46 5.89 16.93
N PRO A 183 4.31 6.76 15.90
CA PRO A 183 3.11 6.79 15.07
C PRO A 183 2.69 5.43 14.51
N SER A 184 3.65 4.65 13.99
CA SER A 184 3.39 3.31 13.45
C SER A 184 2.95 2.32 14.53
N LEU A 185 3.62 2.30 15.67
CA LEU A 185 3.27 1.42 16.78
C LEU A 185 1.84 1.70 17.27
N LEU A 186 1.44 2.98 17.36
CA LEU A 186 0.09 3.35 17.74
C LEU A 186 -0.93 3.00 16.66
N SER A 187 -0.64 3.27 15.37
CA SER A 187 -1.49 2.86 14.26
C SER A 187 -1.74 1.35 14.27
N ILE A 188 -0.67 0.56 14.35
CA ILE A 188 -0.72 -0.91 14.37
C ILE A 188 -1.45 -1.42 15.62
N GLY A 189 -1.09 -0.90 16.79
CA GLY A 189 -1.66 -1.36 18.07
C GLY A 189 -3.15 -1.05 18.21
N ILE A 190 -3.57 0.15 17.84
CA ILE A 190 -4.99 0.56 17.88
C ILE A 190 -5.80 -0.21 16.83
N THR A 191 -5.26 -0.37 15.61
CA THR A 191 -5.88 -1.19 14.56
C THR A 191 -6.08 -2.62 15.05
N TYR A 192 -5.06 -3.25 15.68
CA TYR A 192 -5.18 -4.58 16.28
C TYR A 192 -6.28 -4.63 17.34
N LEU A 193 -6.24 -3.71 18.29
CA LEU A 193 -7.15 -3.70 19.44
C LEU A 193 -8.61 -3.57 19.00
N LEU A 194 -8.89 -2.64 18.09
CA LEU A 194 -10.24 -2.37 17.61
C LEU A 194 -10.73 -3.47 16.69
N LEU A 195 -9.87 -3.98 15.79
CA LEU A 195 -10.23 -5.12 14.94
C LEU A 195 -10.49 -6.37 15.78
N TYR A 196 -9.65 -6.66 16.77
CA TYR A 196 -9.86 -7.77 17.71
C TYR A 196 -11.18 -7.62 18.48
N ARG A 197 -11.50 -6.41 18.99
CA ARG A 197 -12.76 -6.16 19.73
C ARG A 197 -13.99 -6.36 18.84
N THR A 198 -13.96 -5.88 17.60
CA THR A 198 -15.07 -6.03 16.65
C THR A 198 -15.30 -7.47 16.22
N GLN A 199 -14.24 -8.31 16.24
CA GLN A 199 -14.31 -9.72 15.81
C GLN A 199 -14.34 -10.70 16.97
N ARG A 200 -14.33 -10.25 18.24
CA ARG A 200 -14.12 -11.07 19.43
C ARG A 200 -15.07 -12.28 19.52
N GLN A 201 -16.34 -12.11 19.19
CA GLN A 201 -17.35 -13.18 19.26
C GLN A 201 -17.01 -14.33 18.29
N GLU A 202 -16.52 -14.02 17.10
CA GLU A 202 -16.13 -15.01 16.09
C GLU A 202 -14.86 -15.79 16.49
N LEU A 203 -14.05 -15.21 17.38
CA LEU A 203 -12.78 -15.77 17.85
C LEU A 203 -12.92 -16.68 19.08
N GLU A 204 -14.13 -16.96 19.56
CA GLU A 204 -14.37 -17.84 20.70
C GLU A 204 -14.40 -19.31 20.33
N THR A 205 -14.61 -19.63 19.05
CA THR A 205 -14.68 -21.00 18.54
C THR A 205 -13.28 -21.64 18.53
N PRO A 206 -13.08 -22.82 19.15
CA PRO A 206 -11.80 -23.52 19.11
C PRO A 206 -11.46 -23.99 17.70
N LEU A 207 -10.16 -24.12 17.41
CA LEU A 207 -9.64 -24.60 16.13
C LEU A 207 -9.30 -26.09 16.22
N GLU A 208 -9.33 -26.81 15.09
CA GLU A 208 -8.71 -28.12 15.02
C GLU A 208 -7.18 -27.98 15.15
N GLN A 209 -6.58 -28.86 15.98
CA GLN A 209 -5.15 -28.77 16.32
C GLN A 209 -4.23 -29.47 15.31
N THR A 210 -4.77 -30.29 14.46
CA THR A 210 -4.00 -31.19 13.59
C THR A 210 -3.79 -30.63 12.20
N ILE A 211 -2.91 -29.60 12.11
CA ILE A 211 -2.37 -29.18 10.81
C ILE A 211 -0.94 -29.66 10.70
N THR A 212 -0.62 -30.38 9.65
CA THR A 212 0.77 -30.68 9.31
C THR A 212 1.43 -29.40 8.79
N LEU A 213 2.50 -28.98 9.46
CA LEU A 213 3.29 -27.83 8.99
C LEU A 213 3.95 -28.20 7.66
N PRO A 214 3.72 -27.44 6.57
CA PRO A 214 4.44 -27.64 5.32
C PRO A 214 5.96 -27.55 5.53
N VAL A 215 6.72 -28.37 4.81
CA VAL A 215 8.18 -28.29 4.86
C VAL A 215 8.64 -26.99 4.21
N LEU A 216 9.40 -26.17 4.93
CA LEU A 216 10.03 -24.99 4.35
C LEU A 216 11.16 -25.44 3.42
N THR A 217 10.93 -25.35 2.12
CA THR A 217 11.88 -25.74 1.10
C THR A 217 13.17 -24.91 1.15
N SER A 218 14.26 -25.42 0.61
CA SER A 218 15.52 -24.66 0.50
C SER A 218 15.35 -23.41 -0.36
N THR A 219 14.50 -23.47 -1.37
CA THR A 219 14.19 -22.35 -2.27
C THR A 219 13.32 -21.29 -1.58
N ALA A 220 12.34 -21.69 -0.78
CA ALA A 220 11.56 -20.76 0.05
C ALA A 220 12.46 -20.04 1.08
N ARG A 221 13.42 -20.76 1.68
CA ARG A 221 14.45 -20.11 2.53
C ARG A 221 15.31 -19.13 1.75
N SER A 222 15.69 -19.46 0.52
CA SER A 222 16.44 -18.55 -0.33
C SER A 222 15.64 -17.29 -0.68
N ALA A 223 14.33 -17.42 -0.96
CA ALA A 223 13.44 -16.26 -1.16
C ALA A 223 13.35 -15.38 0.10
N ALA A 224 13.20 -15.99 1.29
CA ALA A 224 13.19 -15.25 2.55
C ALA A 224 14.50 -14.51 2.81
N TRP A 225 15.65 -15.15 2.54
CA TRP A 225 16.95 -14.49 2.64
C TRP A 225 17.09 -13.36 1.62
N GLY A 226 16.62 -13.55 0.38
CA GLY A 226 16.62 -12.52 -0.66
C GLY A 226 15.80 -11.27 -0.24
N ILE A 227 14.63 -11.46 0.36
CA ILE A 227 13.82 -10.37 0.93
C ILE A 227 14.59 -9.66 2.06
N GLY A 228 15.19 -10.42 2.98
CA GLY A 228 16.00 -9.86 4.05
C GLY A 228 17.22 -9.07 3.55
N ILE A 229 17.94 -9.60 2.55
CA ILE A 229 19.06 -8.90 1.91
C ILE A 229 18.57 -7.63 1.20
N THR A 230 17.45 -7.71 0.48
CA THR A 230 16.84 -6.53 -0.15
C THR A 230 16.54 -5.47 0.89
N ALA A 231 15.90 -5.83 2.01
CA ALA A 231 15.61 -4.89 3.09
C ALA A 231 16.90 -4.21 3.59
N VAL A 232 17.97 -4.97 3.84
CA VAL A 232 19.26 -4.41 4.27
C VAL A 232 19.86 -3.49 3.22
N VAL A 233 19.82 -3.87 1.93
CA VAL A 233 20.32 -3.03 0.84
C VAL A 233 19.54 -1.73 0.75
N LEU A 234 18.20 -1.77 0.89
CA LEU A 234 17.35 -0.59 0.82
C LEU A 234 17.58 0.34 2.04
N LEU A 235 17.79 -0.24 3.22
CA LEU A 235 18.14 0.53 4.41
C LEU A 235 19.51 1.23 4.24
N ALA A 236 20.49 0.53 3.67
CA ALA A 236 21.80 1.10 3.34
C ALA A 236 21.67 2.18 2.26
N SER A 237 20.94 1.92 1.17
CA SER A 237 20.67 2.91 0.12
C SER A 237 20.03 4.18 0.69
N SER A 238 19.04 4.02 1.56
CA SER A 238 18.41 5.14 2.25
C SER A 238 19.41 5.93 3.11
N ALA A 239 20.33 5.25 3.81
CA ALA A 239 21.36 5.92 4.61
C ALA A 239 22.33 6.78 3.78
N TRP A 240 22.55 6.40 2.53
CA TRP A 240 23.39 7.14 1.58
C TRP A 240 22.61 8.07 0.64
N ASN A 241 21.31 8.29 0.91
CA ASN A 241 20.41 9.11 0.07
C ASN A 241 20.34 8.64 -1.39
N ILE A 242 20.48 7.33 -1.63
CA ILE A 242 20.30 6.72 -2.95
C ILE A 242 18.81 6.44 -3.14
N PRO A 243 18.19 6.85 -4.28
CA PRO A 243 16.82 6.52 -4.61
C PRO A 243 16.58 5.00 -4.55
N LEU A 244 15.43 4.58 -3.99
CA LEU A 244 15.20 3.19 -3.62
C LEU A 244 14.77 2.30 -4.79
N GLY A 245 14.32 2.88 -5.90
CA GLY A 245 13.78 2.13 -7.04
C GLY A 245 14.80 1.21 -7.68
N LEU A 246 15.96 1.74 -8.09
CA LEU A 246 16.99 0.94 -8.77
C LEU A 246 17.57 -0.17 -7.87
N PRO A 247 17.95 0.08 -6.61
CA PRO A 247 18.36 -0.99 -5.68
C PRO A 247 17.31 -2.10 -5.52
N THR A 248 16.03 -1.71 -5.44
CA THR A 248 14.92 -2.68 -5.33
C THR A 248 14.80 -3.54 -6.60
N ALA A 249 14.85 -2.91 -7.77
CA ALA A 249 14.78 -3.64 -9.04
C ALA A 249 15.94 -4.63 -9.16
N ILE A 250 17.17 -4.20 -8.88
CA ILE A 250 18.37 -5.04 -8.96
C ILE A 250 18.27 -6.22 -7.99
N THR A 251 17.97 -5.97 -6.71
CA THR A 251 17.87 -7.03 -5.71
C THR A 251 16.70 -7.98 -5.99
N GLY A 252 15.59 -7.47 -6.50
CA GLY A 252 14.44 -8.27 -6.94
C GLY A 252 14.81 -9.21 -8.09
N VAL A 253 15.50 -8.70 -9.12
CA VAL A 253 15.96 -9.52 -10.25
C VAL A 253 17.00 -10.57 -9.81
N LEU A 254 17.99 -10.16 -8.99
CA LEU A 254 19.03 -11.07 -8.52
C LEU A 254 18.45 -12.18 -7.62
N THR A 255 17.57 -11.83 -6.70
CA THR A 255 16.89 -12.80 -5.83
C THR A 255 16.07 -13.77 -6.66
N SER A 256 15.25 -13.25 -7.60
CA SER A 256 14.41 -14.08 -8.46
C SER A 256 15.26 -15.01 -9.35
N GLY A 257 16.29 -14.48 -9.96
CA GLY A 257 17.23 -15.28 -10.76
C GLY A 257 17.91 -16.38 -9.95
N PHE A 258 18.40 -16.07 -8.76
CA PHE A 258 19.03 -17.04 -7.87
C PHE A 258 18.07 -18.15 -7.42
N VAL A 259 16.85 -17.78 -6.99
CA VAL A 259 15.84 -18.75 -6.54
C VAL A 259 15.42 -19.64 -7.69
N LEU A 260 15.15 -19.08 -8.89
CA LEU A 260 14.80 -19.85 -10.09
C LEU A 260 15.91 -20.81 -10.51
N PHE A 261 17.15 -20.34 -10.52
CA PHE A 261 18.31 -21.19 -10.83
C PHE A 261 18.40 -22.39 -9.87
N ARG A 262 18.26 -22.12 -8.57
CA ARG A 262 18.29 -23.14 -7.53
C ARG A 262 17.09 -24.10 -7.59
N ALA A 263 15.90 -23.57 -7.91
CA ALA A 263 14.68 -24.35 -8.08
C ALA A 263 14.63 -25.13 -9.41
N ARG A 264 15.55 -24.86 -10.34
CA ARG A 264 15.53 -25.37 -11.72
C ARG A 264 14.21 -25.10 -12.43
N LYS A 265 13.62 -23.93 -12.17
CA LYS A 265 12.36 -23.48 -12.75
C LYS A 265 12.59 -22.43 -13.82
N THR A 266 11.69 -22.37 -14.80
CA THR A 266 11.69 -21.31 -15.81
C THR A 266 11.10 -20.02 -15.21
N PRO A 267 11.49 -18.83 -15.69
CA PRO A 267 10.94 -17.56 -15.19
C PRO A 267 9.47 -17.32 -15.57
N PHE A 268 8.91 -18.16 -16.43
CA PHE A 268 7.58 -17.94 -17.01
C PHE A 268 6.46 -17.82 -15.95
N ALA A 269 6.48 -18.67 -14.92
CA ALA A 269 5.47 -18.64 -13.86
C ALA A 269 5.51 -17.30 -13.10
N ILE A 270 6.72 -16.81 -12.75
CA ILE A 270 6.91 -15.54 -12.07
C ILE A 270 6.47 -14.37 -12.97
N ILE A 271 6.93 -14.33 -14.22
CA ILE A 271 6.57 -13.27 -15.17
C ILE A 271 5.05 -13.21 -15.37
N LYS A 272 4.38 -14.37 -15.45
CA LYS A 272 2.92 -14.43 -15.59
C LYS A 272 2.18 -14.02 -14.32
N GLY A 273 2.76 -14.27 -13.16
CA GLY A 273 2.15 -13.95 -11.85
C GLY A 273 2.23 -12.47 -11.47
N ILE A 274 3.22 -11.75 -12.02
CA ILE A 274 3.38 -10.32 -11.77
C ILE A 274 2.17 -9.52 -12.27
N SER A 275 1.73 -8.57 -11.47
CA SER A 275 0.64 -7.64 -11.81
C SER A 275 1.14 -6.49 -12.71
N TRP A 276 1.53 -6.81 -13.96
CA TRP A 276 2.08 -5.83 -14.91
C TRP A 276 1.20 -4.60 -15.14
N SER A 277 -0.11 -4.73 -14.98
CA SER A 277 -1.07 -3.63 -15.12
C SER A 277 -0.84 -2.48 -14.14
N VAL A 278 -0.14 -2.72 -13.03
CA VAL A 278 0.16 -1.69 -12.02
C VAL A 278 1.10 -0.61 -12.58
N LEU A 279 2.09 -0.99 -13.38
CA LEU A 279 3.06 -0.03 -13.93
C LEU A 279 2.40 0.99 -14.87
N PRO A 280 1.64 0.59 -15.94
CA PRO A 280 0.95 1.56 -16.78
C PRO A 280 -0.20 2.28 -16.05
N LEU A 281 -0.83 1.66 -15.04
CA LEU A 281 -1.78 2.35 -14.16
C LEU A 281 -1.13 3.56 -13.50
N VAL A 282 0.00 3.34 -12.83
CA VAL A 282 0.71 4.41 -12.11
C VAL A 282 1.25 5.45 -13.09
N ALA A 283 1.79 5.05 -14.26
CA ALA A 283 2.24 5.98 -15.30
C ALA A 283 1.08 6.87 -15.80
N GLY A 284 -0.09 6.30 -16.06
CA GLY A 284 -1.28 7.06 -16.45
C GLY A 284 -1.71 8.07 -15.38
N LEU A 285 -1.64 7.70 -14.11
CA LEU A 285 -1.94 8.60 -13.00
C LEU A 285 -0.95 9.76 -12.90
N PHE A 286 0.35 9.52 -13.11
CA PHE A 286 1.36 10.59 -13.16
C PHE A 286 1.07 11.59 -14.29
N VAL A 287 0.68 11.11 -15.47
CA VAL A 287 0.29 12.00 -16.58
C VAL A 287 -0.96 12.83 -16.26
N ILE A 288 -1.97 12.20 -15.63
CA ILE A 288 -3.20 12.90 -15.22
C ILE A 288 -2.89 13.98 -14.18
N VAL A 289 -2.05 13.69 -13.19
CA VAL A 289 -1.64 14.67 -12.17
C VAL A 289 -0.82 15.79 -12.79
N GLU A 290 0.07 15.48 -13.75
CA GLU A 290 0.83 16.51 -14.49
C GLU A 290 -0.11 17.45 -15.28
N ALA A 291 -1.15 16.91 -15.91
CA ALA A 291 -2.17 17.72 -16.58
C ALA A 291 -2.95 18.60 -15.60
N LEU A 292 -3.33 18.07 -14.43
CA LEU A 292 -3.97 18.86 -13.36
C LEU A 292 -3.06 19.97 -12.84
N ASN A 293 -1.76 19.72 -12.71
CA ASN A 293 -0.77 20.71 -12.33
C ASN A 293 -0.77 21.93 -13.30
N LYS A 294 -0.92 21.67 -14.61
CA LYS A 294 -1.04 22.72 -15.65
C LYS A 294 -2.26 23.62 -15.46
N THR A 295 -3.31 23.16 -14.80
CA THR A 295 -4.48 24.00 -14.50
C THR A 295 -4.25 24.97 -13.34
N GLY A 296 -3.10 24.88 -12.66
CA GLY A 296 -2.78 25.69 -11.48
C GLY A 296 -3.26 25.09 -10.15
N LEU A 297 -3.83 23.86 -10.17
CA LEU A 297 -4.32 23.19 -8.95
C LEU A 297 -3.27 23.13 -7.86
N ILE A 298 -2.05 22.66 -8.19
CA ILE A 298 -0.96 22.50 -7.22
C ILE A 298 -0.58 23.84 -6.60
N ARG A 299 -0.55 24.92 -7.40
CA ARG A 299 -0.28 26.27 -6.89
C ARG A 299 -1.34 26.71 -5.88
N VAL A 300 -2.62 26.50 -6.19
CA VAL A 300 -3.74 26.86 -5.31
C VAL A 300 -3.67 26.07 -4.00
N LEU A 301 -3.46 24.75 -4.09
CA LEU A 301 -3.32 23.87 -2.91
C LEU A 301 -2.08 24.24 -2.07
N GLY A 302 -0.95 24.55 -2.73
CA GLY A 302 0.28 24.98 -2.06
C GLY A 302 0.07 26.29 -1.30
N GLN A 303 -0.53 27.31 -1.94
CA GLN A 303 -0.85 28.58 -1.29
C GLN A 303 -1.83 28.40 -0.12
N PHE A 304 -2.86 27.58 -0.31
CA PHE A 304 -3.80 27.26 0.78
C PHE A 304 -3.08 26.64 1.98
N LEU A 305 -2.19 25.68 1.72
CA LEU A 305 -1.44 24.98 2.75
C LEU A 305 -0.45 25.92 3.44
N GLU A 306 0.27 26.76 2.69
CA GLU A 306 1.17 27.77 3.22
C GLU A 306 0.45 28.77 4.15
N HIS A 307 -0.71 29.30 3.72
CA HIS A 307 -1.55 30.15 4.55
C HIS A 307 -2.06 29.45 5.81
N ALA A 308 -2.46 28.18 5.69
CA ALA A 308 -2.90 27.39 6.84
C ALA A 308 -1.76 27.21 7.86
N VAL A 309 -0.55 26.91 7.39
CA VAL A 309 0.65 26.72 8.24
C VAL A 309 1.06 28.04 8.91
N THR A 310 1.08 29.15 8.18
CA THR A 310 1.44 30.45 8.73
C THR A 310 0.44 30.94 9.78
N ARG A 311 -0.84 30.58 9.63
CA ARG A 311 -1.88 30.94 10.61
C ARG A 311 -1.84 30.06 11.86
N ASP A 312 -1.70 28.74 11.71
CA ASP A 312 -1.66 27.78 12.82
C ASP A 312 -1.08 26.44 12.31
N ALA A 313 0.21 26.22 12.53
CA ALA A 313 0.90 25.03 12.06
C ALA A 313 0.32 23.73 12.67
N VAL A 314 -0.20 23.78 13.91
CA VAL A 314 -0.80 22.59 14.56
C VAL A 314 -2.10 22.22 13.85
N LYS A 315 -2.99 23.19 13.65
CA LYS A 315 -4.25 22.93 12.91
C LYS A 315 -4.00 22.54 11.46
N ALA A 316 -2.99 23.14 10.80
CA ALA A 316 -2.60 22.75 9.46
C ALA A 316 -2.12 21.29 9.40
N THR A 317 -1.34 20.83 10.38
CA THR A 317 -0.87 19.45 10.50
C THR A 317 -2.04 18.49 10.63
N TRP A 318 -2.95 18.72 11.57
CA TRP A 318 -4.14 17.88 11.76
C TRP A 318 -5.08 17.92 10.55
N GLY A 319 -5.35 19.12 10.05
CA GLY A 319 -6.26 19.34 8.92
C GLY A 319 -5.78 18.70 7.64
N SER A 320 -4.47 18.79 7.33
CA SER A 320 -3.90 18.16 6.15
C SER A 320 -3.94 16.62 6.24
N ALA A 321 -3.60 16.04 7.40
CA ALA A 321 -3.66 14.60 7.59
C ALA A 321 -5.09 14.05 7.46
N ILE A 322 -6.05 14.66 8.16
CA ILE A 322 -7.46 14.23 8.11
C ILE A 322 -8.04 14.46 6.71
N GLY A 323 -7.76 15.62 6.13
CA GLY A 323 -8.21 15.98 4.78
C GLY A 323 -7.74 14.99 3.74
N ILE A 324 -6.43 14.68 3.70
CA ILE A 324 -5.88 13.74 2.73
C ILE A 324 -6.34 12.29 3.00
N ALA A 325 -6.53 11.90 4.27
CA ALA A 325 -7.08 10.60 4.62
C ALA A 325 -8.49 10.41 4.05
N LEU A 326 -9.34 11.43 4.11
CA LEU A 326 -10.68 11.39 3.51
C LEU A 326 -10.61 11.42 1.98
N ILE A 327 -9.78 12.28 1.40
CA ILE A 327 -9.59 12.40 -0.05
C ILE A 327 -9.08 11.08 -0.65
N SER A 328 -8.18 10.37 0.03
CA SER A 328 -7.69 9.06 -0.42
C SER A 328 -8.80 8.03 -0.60
N ASN A 329 -9.90 8.14 0.14
CA ASN A 329 -11.05 7.25 -0.03
C ASN A 329 -11.95 7.65 -1.21
N LEU A 330 -11.84 8.89 -1.69
CA LEU A 330 -12.59 9.39 -2.83
C LEU A 330 -11.85 9.23 -4.16
N MET A 331 -10.51 9.15 -4.13
CA MET A 331 -9.73 9.10 -5.38
C MET A 331 -8.55 8.10 -5.33
N ASN A 332 -8.48 7.24 -4.33
CA ASN A 332 -7.37 6.32 -4.04
C ASN A 332 -6.11 7.03 -3.51
N ASN A 333 -5.32 6.31 -2.71
CA ASN A 333 -4.14 6.87 -2.04
C ASN A 333 -2.99 7.26 -3.00
N LEU A 334 -2.82 6.61 -4.15
CA LEU A 334 -1.75 6.96 -5.08
C LEU A 334 -2.00 8.32 -5.77
N PRO A 335 -3.13 8.57 -6.46
CA PRO A 335 -3.39 9.89 -7.04
C PRO A 335 -3.48 10.99 -5.99
N SER A 336 -4.12 10.73 -4.84
CA SER A 336 -4.18 11.73 -3.75
C SER A 336 -2.81 12.02 -3.17
N GLY A 337 -1.96 11.00 -3.01
CA GLY A 337 -0.59 11.14 -2.55
C GLY A 337 0.28 11.95 -3.52
N LEU A 338 0.14 11.74 -4.84
CA LEU A 338 0.83 12.53 -5.87
C LEU A 338 0.47 14.02 -5.78
N ILE A 339 -0.83 14.34 -5.76
CA ILE A 339 -1.31 15.72 -5.66
C ILE A 339 -0.83 16.35 -4.35
N ALA A 340 -0.91 15.62 -3.24
CA ALA A 340 -0.48 16.09 -1.94
C ALA A 340 1.04 16.31 -1.87
N ALA A 341 1.83 15.42 -2.48
CA ALA A 341 3.30 15.55 -2.56
C ALA A 341 3.70 16.83 -3.28
N ASP A 342 3.12 17.07 -4.46
CA ASP A 342 3.39 18.28 -5.24
C ASP A 342 2.94 19.55 -4.49
N ALA A 343 1.80 19.52 -3.80
CA ALA A 343 1.32 20.65 -3.00
C ALA A 343 2.21 20.94 -1.78
N VAL A 344 2.63 19.91 -1.06
CA VAL A 344 3.55 20.01 0.09
C VAL A 344 4.91 20.54 -0.36
N GLN A 345 5.41 20.10 -1.50
CA GLN A 345 6.67 20.58 -2.06
C GLN A 345 6.57 22.05 -2.49
N ALA A 346 5.48 22.43 -3.16
CA ALA A 346 5.25 23.82 -3.60
C ALA A 346 5.09 24.80 -2.43
N ALA A 347 4.49 24.37 -1.33
CA ALA A 347 4.23 25.19 -0.14
C ALA A 347 5.43 25.28 0.83
N HIS A 348 6.51 24.55 0.60
CA HIS A 348 7.69 24.53 1.49
C HIS A 348 7.31 24.35 2.98
N VAL A 349 6.36 23.48 3.27
CA VAL A 349 5.81 23.29 4.61
C VAL A 349 6.81 22.63 5.57
N PRO A 350 6.62 22.82 6.91
CA PRO A 350 7.38 22.11 7.92
C PRO A 350 7.26 20.58 7.72
N GLU A 351 8.33 19.88 8.07
CA GLU A 351 8.38 18.40 7.94
C GLU A 351 7.28 17.69 8.73
N MET A 352 6.80 18.30 9.81
CA MET A 352 5.66 17.81 10.58
C MET A 352 4.38 17.68 9.72
N VAL A 353 4.09 18.67 8.89
CA VAL A 353 2.93 18.66 7.99
C VAL A 353 3.09 17.59 6.91
N ARG A 354 4.31 17.46 6.33
CA ARG A 354 4.62 16.40 5.37
C ARG A 354 4.42 15.02 5.98
N SER A 355 4.91 14.83 7.20
CA SER A 355 4.74 13.58 7.94
C SER A 355 3.26 13.25 8.21
N ALA A 356 2.48 14.26 8.58
CA ALA A 356 1.06 14.11 8.82
C ALA A 356 0.30 13.77 7.52
N VAL A 357 0.66 14.36 6.40
CA VAL A 357 0.13 14.02 5.07
C VAL A 357 0.45 12.56 4.72
N LEU A 358 1.69 12.11 4.93
CA LEU A 358 2.08 10.72 4.69
C LEU A 358 1.24 9.75 5.53
N ILE A 359 1.10 9.99 6.84
CA ILE A 359 0.26 9.16 7.72
C ILE A 359 -1.20 9.16 7.24
N GLY A 360 -1.72 10.30 6.79
CA GLY A 360 -3.07 10.42 6.25
C GLY A 360 -3.28 9.60 4.98
N VAL A 361 -2.31 9.61 4.06
CA VAL A 361 -2.33 8.82 2.81
C VAL A 361 -2.25 7.31 3.10
N ASP A 362 -1.52 6.92 4.14
CA ASP A 362 -1.28 5.52 4.47
C ASP A 362 -2.39 4.90 5.32
N VAL A 363 -2.83 5.57 6.39
CA VAL A 363 -3.84 5.05 7.32
C VAL A 363 -5.26 5.31 6.82
N GLY A 364 -5.48 6.46 6.16
CA GLY A 364 -6.78 6.89 5.64
C GLY A 364 -7.53 5.82 4.82
N PRO A 365 -6.86 5.09 3.92
CA PRO A 365 -7.46 4.03 3.12
C PRO A 365 -8.15 2.90 3.89
N ASN A 366 -7.88 2.73 5.17
CA ASN A 366 -8.60 1.78 6.01
C ASN A 366 -10.08 2.15 6.22
N LEU A 367 -10.53 3.32 5.77
CA LEU A 367 -11.93 3.72 5.88
C LEU A 367 -12.83 3.02 4.86
N SER A 368 -12.36 2.85 3.61
CA SER A 368 -13.21 2.31 2.53
C SER A 368 -12.47 1.32 1.63
N VAL A 369 -13.23 0.49 0.92
CA VAL A 369 -12.66 -0.49 -0.04
C VAL A 369 -11.95 0.16 -1.23
N THR A 370 -12.20 1.43 -1.49
CA THR A 370 -11.63 2.21 -2.60
C THR A 370 -10.41 3.04 -2.20
N GLY A 371 -10.12 3.11 -0.90
CA GLY A 371 -9.09 4.00 -0.34
C GLY A 371 -7.67 3.70 -0.82
N SER A 372 -7.32 2.43 -1.08
CA SER A 372 -6.02 2.06 -1.63
C SER A 372 -6.14 0.96 -2.68
N LEU A 373 -5.12 0.87 -3.54
CA LEU A 373 -4.98 -0.25 -4.47
C LEU A 373 -4.89 -1.58 -3.71
N ALA A 374 -4.14 -1.62 -2.61
CA ALA A 374 -4.04 -2.80 -1.76
C ALA A 374 -5.43 -3.28 -1.28
N THR A 375 -6.29 -2.40 -0.79
CA THR A 375 -7.64 -2.78 -0.33
C THR A 375 -8.51 -3.31 -1.46
N ILE A 376 -8.39 -2.72 -2.67
CA ILE A 376 -9.10 -3.19 -3.86
C ILE A 376 -8.62 -4.60 -4.25
N LEU A 377 -7.31 -4.81 -4.27
CA LEU A 377 -6.70 -6.11 -4.60
C LEU A 377 -7.05 -7.17 -3.54
N TRP A 378 -7.07 -6.79 -2.26
CA TRP A 378 -7.56 -7.63 -1.18
C TRP A 378 -9.02 -8.08 -1.42
N LEU A 379 -9.90 -7.17 -1.83
CA LEU A 379 -11.30 -7.50 -2.11
C LEU A 379 -11.42 -8.50 -3.27
N VAL A 380 -10.56 -8.38 -4.30
CA VAL A 380 -10.48 -9.34 -5.40
C VAL A 380 -10.00 -10.70 -4.90
N ALA A 381 -8.94 -10.74 -4.09
CA ALA A 381 -8.42 -11.96 -3.49
C ALA A 381 -9.48 -12.62 -2.59
N LEU A 382 -10.16 -11.84 -1.76
CA LEU A 382 -11.24 -12.30 -0.88
C LEU A 382 -12.36 -13.01 -1.66
N ARG A 383 -12.80 -12.41 -2.79
CA ARG A 383 -13.84 -12.99 -3.65
C ARG A 383 -13.41 -14.30 -4.30
N ARG A 384 -12.14 -14.44 -4.68
CA ARG A 384 -11.58 -15.69 -5.22
C ARG A 384 -11.61 -16.81 -4.19
N GLU A 385 -11.50 -16.48 -2.90
CA GLU A 385 -11.60 -17.40 -1.78
C GLU A 385 -13.06 -17.69 -1.36
N GLY A 386 -14.05 -17.24 -2.13
CA GLY A 386 -15.47 -17.45 -1.87
C GLY A 386 -16.04 -16.60 -0.74
N GLN A 387 -15.31 -15.57 -0.31
CA GLN A 387 -15.73 -14.64 0.74
C GLN A 387 -16.16 -13.29 0.15
N THR A 388 -17.13 -12.66 0.79
CA THR A 388 -17.62 -11.35 0.36
C THR A 388 -17.79 -10.42 1.55
N VAL A 389 -17.40 -9.15 1.36
CA VAL A 389 -17.68 -8.07 2.31
C VAL A 389 -18.35 -6.95 1.54
N SER A 390 -19.46 -6.43 2.06
CA SER A 390 -20.11 -5.28 1.46
C SER A 390 -19.29 -4.00 1.71
N ALA A 391 -19.37 -3.05 0.78
CA ALA A 391 -18.71 -1.75 0.96
C ALA A 391 -19.19 -1.05 2.25
N TRP A 392 -20.47 -1.21 2.61
CA TRP A 392 -21.03 -0.65 3.84
C TRP A 392 -20.45 -1.29 5.11
N THR A 393 -20.33 -2.64 5.12
CA THR A 393 -19.72 -3.36 6.25
C THR A 393 -18.27 -2.93 6.44
N PHE A 394 -17.51 -2.82 5.33
CA PHE A 394 -16.12 -2.36 5.39
C PHE A 394 -16.02 -0.91 5.89
N LEU A 395 -16.87 0.00 5.36
CA LEU A 395 -16.90 1.40 5.78
C LEU A 395 -17.21 1.55 7.28
N ARG A 396 -18.18 0.78 7.80
CA ARG A 396 -18.52 0.79 9.23
C ARG A 396 -17.36 0.32 10.10
N LEU A 397 -16.70 -0.78 9.73
CA LEU A 397 -15.50 -1.26 10.41
C LEU A 397 -14.36 -0.26 10.29
N GLY A 398 -14.16 0.27 9.10
CA GLY A 398 -13.13 1.27 8.80
C GLY A 398 -13.29 2.53 9.65
N ALA A 399 -14.51 3.04 9.79
CA ALA A 399 -14.77 4.22 10.62
C ALA A 399 -14.41 3.98 12.10
N ILE A 400 -14.69 2.78 12.62
CA ILE A 400 -14.36 2.41 14.00
C ILE A 400 -12.85 2.28 14.18
N ILE A 401 -12.13 1.76 13.18
CA ILE A 401 -10.71 1.40 13.30
C ILE A 401 -9.80 2.55 12.84
N MET A 402 -10.06 3.09 11.65
CA MET A 402 -9.19 4.07 11.00
C MET A 402 -9.11 5.38 11.76
N LEU A 403 -10.26 5.95 12.18
CA LEU A 403 -10.28 7.25 12.84
C LEU A 403 -9.43 7.29 14.12
N PRO A 404 -9.59 6.36 15.10
CA PRO A 404 -8.74 6.37 16.29
C PRO A 404 -7.27 6.07 15.98
N ALA A 405 -6.99 5.18 15.02
CA ALA A 405 -5.61 4.86 14.62
C ALA A 405 -4.92 6.07 13.97
N LEU A 406 -5.60 6.77 13.07
CA LEU A 406 -5.12 7.98 12.43
C LEU A 406 -4.85 9.08 13.45
N LEU A 407 -5.83 9.39 14.32
CA LEU A 407 -5.70 10.44 15.31
C LEU A 407 -4.54 10.18 16.28
N ALA A 408 -4.39 8.95 16.74
CA ALA A 408 -3.28 8.59 17.62
C ALA A 408 -1.92 8.64 16.91
N ALA A 409 -1.84 8.19 15.65
CA ALA A 409 -0.62 8.28 14.87
C ALA A 409 -0.20 9.73 14.59
N ILE A 410 -1.15 10.62 14.31
CA ILE A 410 -0.87 12.05 14.15
C ILE A 410 -0.42 12.65 15.49
N ALA A 411 -1.13 12.38 16.59
CA ALA A 411 -0.75 12.88 17.91
C ALA A 411 0.68 12.49 18.30
N ALA A 412 1.10 11.29 17.93
CA ALA A 412 2.45 10.78 18.21
C ALA A 412 3.58 11.53 17.48
N LEU A 413 3.28 12.35 16.48
CA LEU A 413 4.29 13.18 15.81
C LEU A 413 4.88 14.27 16.71
N TRP A 414 4.25 14.58 17.84
CA TRP A 414 4.70 15.59 18.82
C TRP A 414 5.56 15.00 19.95
N TRP A 415 5.80 13.69 19.95
CA TRP A 415 6.61 12.96 20.94
C TRP A 415 7.87 12.38 20.31
#